data_8dbaf9cf90e80c0be3b4838d9b0f2897
#
_entry.id   8dbaf9cf90e80c0be3b4838d9b0f2897
#
_cell.length_a   1.000
_cell.length_b   1.000
_cell.length_c   1.000
_cell.angle_alpha   90.00
_cell.angle_beta   90.00
_cell.angle_gamma   90.00
#
_symmetry.space_group_name_H-M   'P 1'
#
loop_
_entity.id
_entity.type
_entity.pdbx_description
1 polymer ?
#
loop_
_entity_poly.entity_id
_entity_poly.type
_entity_poly.pdbx_seq_one_letter_code
_entity_poly.pdbx_strand_id
1 'polypeptide(L)'
;RLNHWYRRASQWHTEPVIKQIYTRLSQDEARHGGAYLKYMKQAIGRFGIEAKSAFAKVGVLMASARRTAQAMHPTNLHVNKSLFPKDTVQSRVPDPLWLEHWLDQQIKFDASWETRVVDRILHNLSLLFNRSFATVQELNKYRKELSRESSQPATGGSLPVSA
;
A
#
# COMPACT_ATOMS: atom_id res chain seq x y z
N ARG A 1 -5.62 -3.41 0.32
CA ARG A 1 -6.68 -2.91 -0.58
C ARG A 1 -7.38 -4.05 -1.30
N LEU A 2 -6.67 -4.91 -2.01
CA LEU A 2 -7.26 -6.00 -2.82
C LEU A 2 -8.13 -6.96 -2.00
N ASN A 3 -7.71 -7.33 -0.80
CA ASN A 3 -8.56 -8.16 0.07
C ASN A 3 -9.96 -7.54 0.28
N HIS A 4 -10.02 -6.25 0.61
CA HIS A 4 -11.29 -5.56 0.83
C HIS A 4 -12.10 -5.48 -0.48
N TRP A 5 -11.43 -5.16 -1.58
CA TRP A 5 -12.06 -5.08 -2.90
C TRP A 5 -12.70 -6.41 -3.31
N TYR A 6 -11.96 -7.53 -3.22
CA TYR A 6 -12.48 -8.85 -3.56
C TYR A 6 -13.64 -9.28 -2.65
N ARG A 7 -13.60 -8.92 -1.36
CA ARG A 7 -14.74 -9.16 -0.46
C ARG A 7 -16.00 -8.43 -0.91
N ARG A 8 -15.89 -7.19 -1.34
CA ARG A 8 -17.04 -6.42 -1.85
C ARG A 8 -17.52 -6.99 -3.19
N ALA A 9 -16.59 -7.30 -4.10
CA ALA A 9 -16.93 -7.92 -5.37
C ALA A 9 -17.68 -9.24 -5.17
N SER A 10 -17.26 -10.10 -4.23
CA SER A 10 -17.98 -11.35 -3.93
C SER A 10 -19.40 -11.13 -3.40
N GLN A 11 -19.66 -10.02 -2.72
CA GLN A 11 -21.00 -9.66 -2.24
C GLN A 11 -21.89 -9.08 -3.35
N TRP A 12 -21.29 -8.37 -4.28
CA TRP A 12 -21.98 -7.71 -5.37
C TRP A 12 -22.42 -8.67 -6.49
N HIS A 13 -21.59 -9.65 -6.83
CA HIS A 13 -21.92 -10.63 -7.86
C HIS A 13 -23.07 -11.55 -7.43
N THR A 14 -23.94 -11.90 -8.37
CA THR A 14 -25.05 -12.83 -8.17
C THR A 14 -24.69 -14.24 -8.60
N GLU A 15 -23.79 -14.40 -9.57
CA GLU A 15 -23.36 -15.69 -10.11
C GLU A 15 -22.50 -16.46 -9.08
N PRO A 16 -22.86 -17.69 -8.68
CA PRO A 16 -22.23 -18.40 -7.57
C PRO A 16 -20.74 -18.70 -7.77
N VAL A 17 -20.32 -19.06 -8.99
CA VAL A 17 -18.91 -19.37 -9.29
C VAL A 17 -18.05 -18.13 -9.16
N ILE A 18 -18.51 -17.00 -9.69
CA ILE A 18 -17.83 -15.69 -9.59
C ILE A 18 -17.70 -15.27 -8.12
N LYS A 19 -18.78 -15.41 -7.33
CA LYS A 19 -18.74 -15.15 -5.88
C LYS A 19 -17.68 -15.98 -5.19
N GLN A 20 -17.59 -17.27 -5.51
CA GLN A 20 -16.62 -18.18 -4.91
C GLN A 20 -15.18 -17.79 -5.31
N ILE A 21 -14.95 -17.41 -6.57
CA ILE A 21 -13.65 -16.95 -7.04
C ILE A 21 -13.20 -15.74 -6.23
N TYR A 22 -14.01 -14.68 -6.14
CA TYR A 22 -13.66 -13.48 -5.37
C TYR A 22 -13.49 -13.75 -3.87
N THR A 23 -14.27 -14.67 -3.31
CA THR A 23 -14.09 -15.08 -1.91
C THR A 23 -12.71 -15.72 -1.70
N ARG A 24 -12.28 -16.61 -2.58
CA ARG A 24 -10.95 -17.23 -2.51
C ARG A 24 -9.83 -16.23 -2.72
N LEU A 25 -9.95 -15.36 -3.72
CA LEU A 25 -8.98 -14.27 -3.95
C LEU A 25 -8.83 -13.37 -2.72
N SER A 26 -9.95 -13.04 -2.06
CA SER A 26 -9.92 -12.27 -0.81
C SER A 26 -9.13 -12.99 0.30
N GLN A 27 -9.32 -14.30 0.45
CA GLN A 27 -8.59 -15.10 1.43
C GLN A 27 -7.08 -15.16 1.11
N ASP A 28 -6.72 -15.29 -0.17
CA ASP A 28 -5.33 -15.28 -0.62
C ASP A 28 -4.65 -13.96 -0.33
N GLU A 29 -5.31 -12.84 -0.62
CA GLU A 29 -4.79 -11.51 -0.29
C GLU A 29 -4.60 -11.28 1.22
N ALA A 30 -5.45 -11.88 2.06
CA ALA A 30 -5.25 -11.82 3.50
C ALA A 30 -3.99 -12.59 3.93
N ARG A 31 -3.74 -13.77 3.33
CA ARG A 31 -2.52 -14.56 3.57
C ARG A 31 -1.26 -13.83 3.10
N HIS A 32 -1.31 -13.22 1.90
CA HIS A 32 -0.22 -12.39 1.37
C HIS A 32 0.10 -11.23 2.31
N GLY A 33 -0.92 -10.52 2.81
CA GLY A 33 -0.73 -9.43 3.76
C GLY A 33 -0.01 -9.89 5.04
N GLY A 34 -0.37 -11.06 5.58
CA GLY A 34 0.32 -11.65 6.74
C GLY A 34 1.79 -12.02 6.44
N ALA A 35 2.04 -12.62 5.26
CA ALA A 35 3.39 -12.94 4.82
C ALA A 35 4.27 -11.69 4.65
N TYR A 36 3.73 -10.63 4.01
CA TYR A 36 4.44 -9.37 3.86
C TYR A 36 4.84 -8.75 5.19
N LEU A 37 3.92 -8.72 6.18
CA LEU A 37 4.26 -8.20 7.51
C LEU A 37 5.38 -9.01 8.19
N LYS A 38 5.38 -10.33 8.02
CA LYS A 38 6.46 -11.18 8.52
C LYS A 38 7.80 -10.83 7.86
N TYR A 39 7.83 -10.69 6.53
CA TYR A 39 9.04 -10.31 5.80
C TYR A 39 9.52 -8.89 6.14
N MET A 40 8.59 -7.95 6.33
CA MET A 40 8.94 -6.59 6.75
C MET A 40 9.61 -6.60 8.14
N LYS A 41 9.11 -7.40 9.10
CA LYS A 41 9.76 -7.56 10.40
C LYS A 41 11.18 -8.13 10.29
N GLN A 42 11.36 -9.15 9.45
CA GLN A 42 12.68 -9.75 9.19
C GLN A 42 13.64 -8.74 8.52
N ALA A 43 13.15 -7.98 7.54
CA ALA A 43 13.94 -6.96 6.87
C ALA A 43 14.36 -5.84 7.84
N ILE A 44 13.49 -5.41 8.75
CA ILE A 44 13.83 -4.43 9.79
C ILE A 44 14.90 -5.00 10.74
N GLY A 45 14.78 -6.26 11.13
CA GLY A 45 15.81 -6.92 11.95
C GLY A 45 17.16 -6.99 11.27
N ARG A 46 17.19 -7.14 9.94
CA ARG A 46 18.44 -7.26 9.17
C ARG A 46 19.04 -5.92 8.75
N PHE A 47 18.23 -4.96 8.34
CA PHE A 47 18.66 -3.71 7.70
C PHE A 47 18.33 -2.47 8.54
N GLY A 48 17.73 -2.64 9.72
CA GLY A 48 17.51 -1.57 10.69
C GLY A 48 16.74 -0.38 10.13
N ILE A 49 17.37 0.78 10.23
CA ILE A 49 16.77 2.08 9.89
C ILE A 49 16.46 2.23 8.39
N GLU A 50 17.27 1.65 7.52
CA GLU A 50 17.07 1.71 6.06
C GLU A 50 15.75 1.04 5.68
N ALA A 51 15.48 -0.17 6.20
CA ALA A 51 14.23 -0.87 5.98
C ALA A 51 13.04 -0.10 6.56
N LYS A 52 13.17 0.45 7.79
CA LYS A 52 12.12 1.29 8.39
C LYS A 52 11.79 2.50 7.52
N SER A 53 12.81 3.20 7.02
CA SER A 53 12.66 4.36 6.15
C SER A 53 11.94 4.01 4.85
N ALA A 54 12.32 2.91 4.19
CA ALA A 54 11.70 2.42 2.98
C ALA A 54 10.22 2.06 3.21
N PHE A 55 9.90 1.33 4.27
CA PHE A 55 8.52 0.94 4.58
C PHE A 55 7.64 2.13 5.00
N ALA A 56 8.18 3.09 5.75
CA ALA A 56 7.47 4.31 6.08
C ALA A 56 7.15 5.14 4.81
N LYS A 57 8.08 5.22 3.86
CA LYS A 57 7.85 5.87 2.55
C LYS A 57 6.72 5.21 1.78
N VAL A 58 6.74 3.90 1.64
CA VAL A 58 5.68 3.14 0.96
C VAL A 58 4.34 3.29 1.70
N GLY A 59 4.35 3.22 3.02
CA GLY A 59 3.16 3.40 3.84
C GLY A 59 2.49 4.76 3.64
N VAL A 60 3.27 5.84 3.61
CA VAL A 60 2.77 7.20 3.32
C VAL A 60 2.17 7.26 1.92
N LEU A 61 2.84 6.70 0.90
CA LEU A 61 2.32 6.66 -0.48
C LEU A 61 0.98 5.90 -0.57
N MET A 62 0.89 4.76 0.10
CA MET A 62 -0.32 3.94 0.07
C MET A 62 -1.49 4.54 0.87
N ALA A 63 -1.19 5.28 1.94
CA ALA A 63 -2.18 5.91 2.80
C ALA A 63 -2.61 7.31 2.31
N SER A 64 -1.88 7.92 1.38
CA SER A 64 -2.24 9.22 0.82
C SER A 64 -3.43 9.10 -0.11
N ALA A 65 -4.42 9.98 0.08
CA ALA A 65 -5.63 10.02 -0.74
C ALA A 65 -5.36 10.39 -2.21
N ARG A 66 -4.28 11.13 -2.47
CA ARG A 66 -3.86 11.49 -3.82
C ARG A 66 -2.79 10.52 -4.31
N ARG A 67 -3.20 9.54 -5.07
CA ARG A 67 -2.27 8.76 -5.88
C ARG A 67 -1.89 9.60 -7.10
N THR A 68 -0.64 9.96 -7.18
CA THR A 68 -0.09 10.50 -8.41
C THR A 68 0.07 9.38 -9.44
N ALA A 69 0.10 9.69 -10.73
CA ALA A 69 0.38 8.71 -11.79
C ALA A 69 1.70 7.94 -11.55
N GLN A 70 2.66 8.55 -10.85
CA GLN A 70 3.92 7.93 -10.43
C GLN A 70 3.75 6.85 -9.35
N ALA A 71 2.67 6.88 -8.58
CA ALA A 71 2.36 5.90 -7.53
C ALA A 71 1.46 4.76 -8.05
N MET A 72 1.03 4.81 -9.31
CA MET A 72 0.25 3.73 -9.91
C MET A 72 1.09 2.47 -10.06
N HIS A 73 0.48 1.33 -9.72
CA HIS A 73 1.10 0.05 -9.99
C HIS A 73 1.28 -0.14 -11.51
N PRO A 74 2.45 -0.60 -12.00
CA PRO A 74 2.69 -0.78 -13.43
C PRO A 74 1.62 -1.61 -14.15
N THR A 75 1.04 -2.59 -13.46
CA THR A 75 -0.05 -3.42 -13.98
C THR A 75 -1.29 -2.61 -14.34
N ASN A 76 -1.64 -1.57 -13.57
CA ASN A 76 -2.81 -0.74 -13.89
C ASN A 76 -2.62 0.01 -15.21
N LEU A 77 -1.41 0.52 -15.46
CA LEU A 77 -1.08 1.17 -16.74
C LEU A 77 -1.13 0.18 -17.90
N HIS A 78 -0.64 -1.05 -17.69
CA HIS A 78 -0.67 -2.08 -18.72
C HIS A 78 -2.11 -2.51 -19.04
N VAL A 79 -2.89 -2.81 -18.02
CA VAL A 79 -4.31 -3.19 -18.16
C VAL A 79 -5.09 -2.10 -18.86
N ASN A 80 -4.91 -0.84 -18.46
CA ASN A 80 -5.56 0.30 -19.12
C ASN A 80 -5.22 0.38 -20.60
N LYS A 81 -3.95 0.25 -20.96
CA LYS A 81 -3.51 0.27 -22.36
C LYS A 81 -4.05 -0.91 -23.17
N SER A 82 -4.21 -2.08 -22.56
CA SER A 82 -4.64 -3.31 -23.22
C SER A 82 -6.17 -3.36 -23.41
N LEU A 83 -6.92 -2.96 -22.37
CA LEU A 83 -8.38 -3.01 -22.39
C LEU A 83 -9.01 -1.82 -23.15
N PHE A 84 -8.30 -0.71 -23.22
CA PHE A 84 -8.82 0.54 -23.79
C PHE A 84 -7.85 1.09 -24.82
N PRO A 85 -7.97 0.66 -26.10
CA PRO A 85 -7.23 1.22 -27.21
C PRO A 85 -7.40 2.75 -27.31
N LYS A 86 -6.44 3.42 -27.92
CA LYS A 86 -6.34 4.89 -27.97
C LYS A 86 -7.60 5.62 -28.45
N ASP A 87 -8.46 4.94 -29.21
CA ASP A 87 -9.68 5.53 -29.81
C ASP A 87 -10.92 5.36 -28.94
N THR A 88 -10.78 4.81 -27.73
CA THR A 88 -11.90 4.60 -26.82
C THR A 88 -12.12 5.81 -25.91
N VAL A 89 -13.27 5.82 -25.24
CA VAL A 89 -13.64 6.87 -24.26
C VAL A 89 -12.53 7.12 -23.25
N GLN A 90 -11.79 6.08 -22.86
CA GLN A 90 -10.72 6.20 -21.89
C GLN A 90 -9.52 7.02 -22.38
N SER A 91 -9.18 6.98 -23.67
CA SER A 91 -8.10 7.81 -24.20
C SER A 91 -8.37 9.31 -24.02
N ARG A 92 -9.63 9.66 -23.78
CA ARG A 92 -10.13 11.03 -23.55
C ARG A 92 -10.24 11.39 -22.07
N VAL A 93 -10.05 10.42 -21.17
CA VAL A 93 -10.16 10.64 -19.72
C VAL A 93 -8.78 10.96 -19.16
N PRO A 94 -8.56 12.17 -18.63
CA PRO A 94 -7.27 12.57 -18.10
C PRO A 94 -6.94 11.94 -16.74
N ASP A 95 -7.91 11.28 -16.08
CA ASP A 95 -7.71 10.66 -14.77
C ASP A 95 -6.99 9.31 -14.91
N PRO A 96 -5.75 9.17 -14.43
CA PRO A 96 -5.01 7.92 -14.48
C PRO A 96 -5.60 6.81 -13.62
N LEU A 97 -6.54 7.14 -12.73
CA LEU A 97 -7.23 6.20 -11.84
C LEU A 97 -8.66 5.90 -12.29
N TRP A 98 -9.07 6.34 -13.49
CA TRP A 98 -10.46 6.23 -13.92
C TRP A 98 -11.00 4.79 -13.86
N LEU A 99 -10.17 3.78 -14.21
CA LEU A 99 -10.58 2.37 -14.14
C LEU A 99 -10.86 1.95 -12.70
N GLU A 100 -10.01 2.37 -11.77
CA GLU A 100 -10.20 2.10 -10.34
C GLU A 100 -11.49 2.79 -9.85
N HIS A 101 -11.69 4.05 -10.20
CA HIS A 101 -12.91 4.79 -9.84
C HIS A 101 -14.15 4.18 -10.50
N TRP A 102 -14.07 3.80 -11.77
CA TRP A 102 -15.17 3.17 -12.47
C TRP A 102 -15.55 1.83 -11.84
N LEU A 103 -14.58 0.98 -11.52
CA LEU A 103 -14.82 -0.29 -10.84
C LEU A 103 -15.40 -0.08 -9.44
N ASP A 104 -14.89 0.87 -8.68
CA ASP A 104 -15.41 1.22 -7.35
C ASP A 104 -16.89 1.66 -7.44
N GLN A 105 -17.24 2.45 -8.43
CA GLN A 105 -18.63 2.84 -8.70
C GLN A 105 -19.51 1.65 -9.07
N GLN A 106 -19.03 0.75 -9.93
CA GLN A 106 -19.77 -0.44 -10.35
C GLN A 106 -20.02 -1.39 -9.17
N ILE A 107 -19.03 -1.56 -8.29
CA ILE A 107 -19.12 -2.45 -7.12
C ILE A 107 -19.79 -1.76 -5.93
N LYS A 108 -20.14 -0.50 -6.05
CA LYS A 108 -20.82 0.30 -5.01
C LYS A 108 -20.07 0.24 -3.66
N PHE A 109 -18.78 0.51 -3.67
CA PHE A 109 -18.05 0.67 -2.43
C PHE A 109 -18.68 1.77 -1.59
N ASP A 110 -18.77 1.54 -0.28
CA ASP A 110 -19.16 2.60 0.63
C ASP A 110 -18.04 3.66 0.73
N ALA A 111 -18.43 4.90 1.01
CA ALA A 111 -17.49 6.03 1.10
C ALA A 111 -16.44 5.86 2.23
N SER A 112 -16.66 4.92 3.14
CA SER A 112 -15.75 4.68 4.28
C SER A 112 -14.60 3.70 3.96
N TRP A 113 -14.60 3.05 2.80
CA TRP A 113 -13.62 2.01 2.52
C TRP A 113 -12.18 2.54 2.48
N GLU A 114 -11.97 3.74 1.93
CA GLU A 114 -10.64 4.37 1.91
C GLU A 114 -10.13 4.66 3.31
N THR A 115 -11.00 5.18 4.17
CA THR A 115 -10.67 5.39 5.60
C THR A 115 -10.26 4.10 6.27
N ARG A 116 -11.02 3.02 6.09
CA ARG A 116 -10.69 1.70 6.66
C ARG A 116 -9.37 1.13 6.15
N VAL A 117 -9.03 1.38 4.89
CA VAL A 117 -7.75 0.96 4.32
C VAL A 117 -6.61 1.76 4.94
N VAL A 118 -6.76 3.08 5.07
CA VAL A 118 -5.78 3.95 5.72
C VAL A 118 -5.57 3.54 7.17
N ASP A 119 -6.63 3.35 7.94
CA ASP A 119 -6.57 2.91 9.33
C ASP A 119 -5.82 1.58 9.48
N ARG A 120 -6.07 0.62 8.57
CA ARG A 120 -5.36 -0.66 8.58
C ARG A 120 -3.88 -0.51 8.27
N ILE A 121 -3.51 0.38 7.34
CA ILE A 121 -2.10 0.67 7.03
C ILE A 121 -1.42 1.28 8.25
N LEU A 122 -2.02 2.30 8.87
CA LEU A 122 -1.48 2.95 10.07
C LEU A 122 -1.34 1.98 11.22
N HIS A 123 -2.35 1.15 11.47
CA HIS A 123 -2.30 0.11 12.49
C HIS A 123 -1.15 -0.89 12.26
N ASN A 124 -1.03 -1.43 11.05
CA ASN A 124 0.03 -2.40 10.73
C ASN A 124 1.43 -1.79 10.87
N LEU A 125 1.62 -0.55 10.43
CA LEU A 125 2.90 0.15 10.58
C LEU A 125 3.18 0.53 12.03
N SER A 126 2.15 0.85 12.83
CA SER A 126 2.29 1.08 14.25
C SER A 126 2.85 -0.16 14.96
N LEU A 127 2.30 -1.34 14.66
CA LEU A 127 2.81 -2.61 15.17
C LEU A 127 4.22 -2.91 14.67
N LEU A 128 4.49 -2.63 13.41
CA LEU A 128 5.79 -2.93 12.78
C LEU A 128 6.92 -2.08 13.37
N PHE A 129 6.66 -0.79 13.63
CA PHE A 129 7.65 0.17 14.13
C PHE A 129 7.65 0.31 15.66
N ASN A 130 6.75 -0.37 16.34
CA ASN A 130 6.51 -0.21 17.78
C ASN A 130 6.28 1.27 18.17
N ARG A 131 5.48 1.96 17.36
CA ARG A 131 5.15 3.38 17.52
C ARG A 131 3.74 3.64 16.98
N SER A 132 2.87 4.25 17.79
CA SER A 132 1.51 4.57 17.37
C SER A 132 1.46 5.69 16.33
N PHE A 133 0.62 5.51 15.31
CA PHE A 133 0.28 6.51 14.30
C PHE A 133 -1.24 6.60 14.18
N ALA A 134 -1.81 7.73 14.62
CA ALA A 134 -3.22 8.01 14.46
C ALA A 134 -3.54 8.63 13.09
N THR A 135 -2.56 9.25 12.44
CA THR A 135 -2.72 9.96 11.17
C THR A 135 -1.59 9.69 10.20
N VAL A 136 -1.88 9.92 8.89
CA VAL A 136 -0.85 9.87 7.83
C VAL A 136 0.22 10.95 8.03
N GLN A 137 -0.15 12.08 8.60
CA GLN A 137 0.77 13.17 8.91
C GLN A 137 1.82 12.73 9.94
N GLU A 138 1.42 12.03 10.98
CA GLU A 138 2.34 11.47 12.01
C GLU A 138 3.29 10.44 11.38
N LEU A 139 2.77 9.54 10.54
CA LEU A 139 3.60 8.59 9.81
C LEU A 139 4.61 9.31 8.90
N ASN A 140 4.18 10.38 8.20
CA ASN A 140 5.06 11.16 7.33
C ASN A 140 6.12 11.95 8.11
N LYS A 141 5.79 12.45 9.30
CA LYS A 141 6.76 13.05 10.22
C LYS A 141 7.83 12.02 10.61
N TYR A 142 7.42 10.85 11.04
CA TYR A 142 8.33 9.76 11.38
C TYR A 142 9.21 9.34 10.19
N ARG A 143 8.66 9.24 8.98
CA ARG A 143 9.44 9.00 7.77
C ARG A 143 10.56 10.01 7.57
N LYS A 144 10.27 11.31 7.82
CA LYS A 144 11.28 12.36 7.71
C LYS A 144 12.36 12.25 8.80
N GLU A 145 11.99 11.85 10.01
CA GLU A 145 12.94 11.57 11.10
C GLU A 145 13.90 10.45 10.68
N LEU A 146 13.38 9.30 10.24
CA LEU A 146 14.18 8.17 9.76
C LEU A 146 15.11 8.54 8.58
N SER A 147 14.64 9.38 7.66
CA SER A 147 15.46 9.81 6.51
C SER A 147 16.65 10.67 6.94
N ARG A 148 16.49 11.48 7.99
CA ARG A 148 17.59 12.29 8.54
C ARG A 148 18.60 11.43 9.28
N GLU A 149 18.12 10.47 10.08
CA GLU A 149 18.97 9.53 10.80
C GLU A 149 19.79 8.65 9.85
N SER A 150 19.18 8.15 8.76
CA SER A 150 19.88 7.34 7.76
C SER A 150 20.89 8.12 6.93
N SER A 151 20.79 9.46 6.89
CA SER A 151 21.71 10.34 6.15
C SER A 151 22.90 10.83 7.01
N GLN A 152 22.91 10.57 8.33
CA GLN A 152 24.03 10.90 9.18
C GLN A 152 25.12 9.85 9.01
N PRO A 153 26.37 10.22 8.69
CA PRO A 153 27.46 9.26 8.68
C PRO A 153 27.58 8.64 10.06
N ALA A 154 27.76 7.32 10.10
CA ALA A 154 28.01 6.60 11.34
C ALA A 154 29.18 7.31 12.04
N THR A 155 28.89 8.04 13.12
CA THR A 155 29.90 8.66 13.97
C THR A 155 30.82 7.55 14.44
N GLY A 156 32.06 7.62 13.97
CA GLY A 156 33.04 6.58 14.12
C GLY A 156 33.22 6.10 15.56
N GLY A 157 32.91 4.84 15.74
CA GLY A 157 33.48 4.09 16.84
C GLY A 157 34.97 3.96 16.57
N SER A 158 35.80 4.83 17.16
CA SER A 158 37.22 4.63 17.25
C SER A 158 37.44 3.28 17.94
N LEU A 159 37.94 2.30 17.18
CA LEU A 159 38.46 1.08 17.78
C LEU A 159 39.56 1.47 18.78
N PRO A 160 39.57 0.95 19.99
CA PRO A 160 40.69 1.14 20.87
C PRO A 160 41.89 0.45 20.25
N VAL A 161 42.90 1.24 19.90
CA VAL A 161 44.23 0.72 19.55
C VAL A 161 44.81 0.13 20.82
N SER A 162 44.76 -1.20 20.91
CA SER A 162 45.52 -1.92 21.95
C SER A 162 47.01 -1.86 21.61
N ALA A 163 47.75 -1.19 22.50
CA ALA A 163 49.21 -1.17 22.52
C ALA A 163 49.77 -2.55 22.96
#